data_f5a28d74602543ea22e61b1905d2417b
#
_entry.id   f5a28d74602543ea22e61b1905d2417b
#
_cell.length_a   1.000
_cell.length_b   1.000
_cell.length_c   1.000
_cell.angle_alpha   90.00
_cell.angle_beta   90.00
_cell.angle_gamma   90.00
#
_symmetry.space_group_name_H-M   'P 1'
#
loop_
_entity.id
_entity.type
_entity.pdbx_description
1 polymer ?
#
loop_
_entity_poly.entity_id
_entity_poly.type
_entity_poly.pdbx_seq_one_letter_code
_entity_poly.pdbx_strand_id
1 'polypeptide(L)'
;MEIPLDYETLRIIWWGLLGTLLIGFALTDGYDLGVAALMPFIGKTDEERRLAINAIAPHWEGHQVWFILGGGAIFAAWPFVYAVSFSGFYLAMFLVLSALILRPVSFKYRSKRPDPAWRSRWDWALFIGGFVPALVFGVAVGNVLQGAPFRLDSNLRSFYEGSLLGLFSPFALMTGLPGLAMTVTVLL
;
A
#
# COMPACT_ATOMS: atom_id res chain seq x y z
N MET A 1 -38.05 8.77 5.57
CA MET A 1 -37.36 7.92 6.58
C MET A 1 -36.29 8.80 7.20
N GLU A 2 -36.52 9.32 8.41
CA GLU A 2 -35.51 10.12 9.09
C GLU A 2 -34.39 9.20 9.59
N ILE A 3 -33.17 9.54 9.21
CA ILE A 3 -31.99 8.84 9.73
C ILE A 3 -31.85 9.28 11.19
N PRO A 4 -31.90 8.35 12.18
CA PRO A 4 -31.93 8.71 13.61
C PRO A 4 -30.57 9.22 14.14
N LEU A 5 -29.58 9.41 13.25
CA LEU A 5 -28.23 9.87 13.56
C LEU A 5 -27.98 11.23 12.92
N ASP A 6 -27.41 12.15 13.68
CA ASP A 6 -26.95 13.42 13.15
C ASP A 6 -25.69 13.28 12.28
N TYR A 7 -25.42 14.28 11.45
CA TYR A 7 -24.31 14.27 10.49
C TYR A 7 -22.94 14.10 11.18
N GLU A 8 -22.74 14.72 12.34
CA GLU A 8 -21.47 14.62 13.07
C GLU A 8 -21.21 13.21 13.58
N THR A 9 -22.24 12.56 14.12
CA THR A 9 -22.15 11.17 14.57
C THR A 9 -21.85 10.22 13.39
N LEU A 10 -22.52 10.41 12.25
CA LEU A 10 -22.23 9.62 11.04
C LEU A 10 -20.79 9.81 10.57
N ARG A 11 -20.28 11.03 10.61
CA ARG A 11 -18.89 11.34 10.22
C ARG A 11 -17.89 10.61 11.12
N ILE A 12 -18.11 10.59 12.42
CA ILE A 12 -17.25 9.89 13.38
C ILE A 12 -17.29 8.38 13.15
N ILE A 13 -18.47 7.80 12.91
CA ILE A 13 -18.62 6.39 12.60
C ILE A 13 -17.84 6.03 11.33
N TRP A 14 -17.97 6.81 10.27
CA TRP A 14 -17.22 6.58 9.03
C TRP A 14 -15.70 6.69 9.23
N TRP A 15 -15.23 7.60 10.07
CA TRP A 15 -13.83 7.69 10.46
C TRP A 15 -13.34 6.41 11.15
N GLY A 16 -14.11 5.90 12.09
CA GLY A 16 -13.82 4.64 12.78
C GLY A 16 -13.78 3.45 11.82
N LEU A 17 -14.76 3.37 10.90
CA LEU A 17 -14.79 2.33 9.88
C LEU A 17 -13.58 2.40 8.93
N LEU A 18 -13.23 3.61 8.45
CA LEU A 18 -12.05 3.79 7.62
C LEU A 18 -10.77 3.38 8.35
N GLY A 19 -10.62 3.80 9.62
CA GLY A 19 -9.50 3.38 10.45
C GLY A 19 -9.39 1.86 10.57
N THR A 20 -10.53 1.18 10.77
CA THR A 20 -10.59 -0.28 10.83
C THR A 20 -10.14 -0.93 9.52
N LEU A 21 -10.58 -0.40 8.37
CA LEU A 21 -10.16 -0.91 7.05
C LEU A 21 -8.64 -0.74 6.83
N LEU A 22 -8.08 0.41 7.21
CA LEU A 22 -6.64 0.67 7.07
C LEU A 22 -5.80 -0.20 8.03
N ILE A 23 -6.28 -0.44 9.25
CA ILE A 23 -5.64 -1.36 10.20
C ILE A 23 -5.70 -2.78 9.66
N GLY A 24 -6.85 -3.23 9.16
CA GLY A 24 -7.00 -4.54 8.53
C GLY A 24 -6.02 -4.73 7.37
N PHE A 25 -5.88 -3.72 6.50
CA PHE A 25 -4.89 -3.71 5.42
C PHE A 25 -3.46 -3.81 5.96
N ALA A 26 -3.10 -2.96 6.91
CA ALA A 26 -1.74 -2.92 7.47
C ALA A 26 -1.34 -4.25 8.13
N LEU A 27 -2.25 -4.92 8.81
CA LEU A 27 -1.99 -6.20 9.46
C LEU A 27 -1.92 -7.37 8.47
N THR A 28 -2.83 -7.43 7.51
CA THR A 28 -2.93 -8.58 6.60
C THR A 28 -2.00 -8.45 5.39
N ASP A 29 -2.16 -7.42 4.57
CA ASP A 29 -1.29 -7.21 3.40
C ASP A 29 0.12 -6.74 3.81
N GLY A 30 0.26 -6.10 4.97
CA GLY A 30 1.57 -5.78 5.56
C GLY A 30 2.42 -7.02 5.78
N TYR A 31 1.82 -8.14 6.24
CA TYR A 31 2.49 -9.44 6.31
C TYR A 31 2.99 -9.89 4.92
N ASP A 32 2.12 -9.85 3.92
CA ASP A 32 2.46 -10.27 2.55
C ASP A 32 3.56 -9.42 1.93
N LEU A 33 3.49 -8.10 2.14
CA LEU A 33 4.52 -7.16 1.69
C LEU A 33 5.86 -7.42 2.37
N GLY A 34 5.83 -7.71 3.69
CA GLY A 34 7.02 -8.04 4.48
C GLY A 34 7.69 -9.32 4.01
N VAL A 35 6.94 -10.41 3.83
CA VAL A 35 7.46 -11.67 3.27
C VAL A 35 8.09 -11.44 1.90
N ALA A 36 7.38 -10.72 1.01
CA ALA A 36 7.88 -10.44 -0.34
C ALA A 36 9.18 -9.61 -0.31
N ALA A 37 9.26 -8.61 0.58
CA ALA A 37 10.44 -7.74 0.71
C ALA A 37 11.65 -8.47 1.35
N LEU A 38 11.42 -9.41 2.26
CA LEU A 38 12.52 -10.10 2.94
C LEU A 38 12.96 -11.38 2.25
N MET A 39 12.12 -11.99 1.44
CA MET A 39 12.35 -13.30 0.86
C MET A 39 13.74 -13.48 0.20
N PRO A 40 14.27 -12.54 -0.61
CA PRO A 40 15.60 -12.72 -1.23
C PRO A 40 16.75 -12.79 -0.20
N PHE A 41 16.55 -12.23 0.99
CA PHE A 41 17.57 -12.12 2.03
C PHE A 41 17.51 -13.28 3.03
N ILE A 42 16.30 -13.73 3.38
CA ILE A 42 16.09 -14.80 4.37
C ILE A 42 16.09 -16.19 3.74
N GLY A 43 15.56 -16.31 2.51
CA GLY A 43 15.53 -17.58 1.78
C GLY A 43 16.89 -17.88 1.14
N LYS A 44 17.67 -18.78 1.72
CA LYS A 44 18.99 -19.19 1.23
C LYS A 44 18.89 -20.24 0.13
N THR A 45 17.91 -21.14 0.25
CA THR A 45 17.64 -22.20 -0.70
C THR A 45 16.39 -21.90 -1.54
N ASP A 46 16.25 -22.55 -2.70
CA ASP A 46 15.03 -22.43 -3.52
C ASP A 46 13.79 -22.97 -2.81
N GLU A 47 13.96 -23.98 -1.98
CA GLU A 47 12.88 -24.58 -1.19
C GLU A 47 12.37 -23.61 -0.11
N GLU A 48 13.27 -22.94 0.61
CA GLU A 48 12.90 -21.91 1.59
C GLU A 48 12.15 -20.73 0.94
N ARG A 49 12.63 -20.25 -0.20
CA ARG A 49 11.95 -19.20 -0.96
C ARG A 49 10.56 -19.64 -1.44
N ARG A 50 10.44 -20.89 -1.89
CA ARG A 50 9.17 -21.46 -2.30
C ARG A 50 8.20 -21.59 -1.12
N LEU A 51 8.71 -21.98 0.05
CA LEU A 51 7.91 -22.05 1.27
C LEU A 51 7.35 -20.68 1.64
N ALA A 52 8.18 -19.63 1.63
CA ALA A 52 7.77 -18.25 1.89
C ALA A 52 6.69 -17.78 0.90
N ILE A 53 6.86 -18.05 -0.39
CA ILE A 53 5.86 -17.72 -1.41
C ILE A 53 4.55 -18.47 -1.16
N ASN A 54 4.59 -19.75 -0.83
CA ASN A 54 3.40 -20.55 -0.58
C ASN A 54 2.64 -20.11 0.68
N ALA A 55 3.31 -19.43 1.63
CA ALA A 55 2.68 -18.87 2.81
C ALA A 55 1.79 -17.66 2.50
N ILE A 56 2.11 -16.88 1.46
CA ILE A 56 1.37 -15.65 1.12
C ILE A 56 0.49 -15.79 -0.14
N ALA A 57 0.93 -16.57 -1.12
CA ALA A 57 0.26 -16.67 -2.42
C ALA A 57 -1.22 -17.14 -2.38
N PRO A 58 -1.68 -17.96 -1.44
CA PRO A 58 -3.09 -18.33 -1.37
C PRO A 58 -4.01 -17.24 -0.80
N HIS A 59 -3.48 -16.27 -0.05
CA HIS A 59 -4.27 -15.33 0.76
C HIS A 59 -4.19 -13.88 0.31
N TRP A 60 -3.16 -13.51 -0.47
CA TRP A 60 -2.88 -12.12 -0.86
C TRP A 60 -4.04 -11.37 -1.51
N GLU A 61 -4.86 -12.06 -2.33
CA GLU A 61 -6.04 -11.44 -2.96
C GLU A 61 -7.07 -11.00 -1.93
N GLY A 62 -7.31 -11.84 -0.91
CA GLY A 62 -8.21 -11.51 0.20
C GLY A 62 -7.68 -10.35 1.05
N HIS A 63 -6.38 -10.28 1.26
CA HIS A 63 -5.75 -9.21 2.03
C HIS A 63 -5.82 -7.85 1.29
N GLN A 64 -5.66 -7.84 -0.02
CA GLN A 64 -5.79 -6.61 -0.81
C GLN A 64 -7.21 -6.02 -0.85
N VAL A 65 -8.23 -6.79 -0.55
CA VAL A 65 -9.61 -6.30 -0.49
C VAL A 65 -9.74 -5.16 0.52
N TRP A 66 -9.02 -5.20 1.64
CA TRP A 66 -9.02 -4.11 2.63
C TRP A 66 -8.57 -2.77 2.03
N PHE A 67 -7.56 -2.77 1.18
CA PHE A 67 -7.07 -1.57 0.49
C PHE A 67 -8.12 -1.02 -0.49
N ILE A 68 -8.74 -1.89 -1.27
CA ILE A 68 -9.79 -1.52 -2.24
C ILE A 68 -11.00 -0.95 -1.50
N LEU A 69 -11.44 -1.60 -0.42
CA LEU A 69 -12.53 -1.12 0.42
C LEU A 69 -12.20 0.22 1.07
N GLY A 70 -10.97 0.42 1.55
CA GLY A 70 -10.52 1.69 2.09
C GLY A 70 -10.62 2.83 1.07
N GLY A 71 -10.16 2.60 -0.16
CA GLY A 71 -10.30 3.54 -1.27
C GLY A 71 -11.77 3.84 -1.61
N GLY A 72 -12.61 2.80 -1.66
CA GLY A 72 -14.05 2.93 -1.88
C GLY A 72 -14.76 3.69 -0.75
N ALA A 73 -14.38 3.46 0.50
CA ALA A 73 -14.92 4.17 1.66
C ALA A 73 -14.57 5.66 1.64
N ILE A 74 -13.33 6.02 1.28
CA ILE A 74 -12.94 7.42 1.12
C ILE A 74 -13.71 8.07 -0.03
N PHE A 75 -13.86 7.37 -1.15
CA PHE A 75 -14.64 7.86 -2.29
C PHE A 75 -16.09 8.14 -1.91
N ALA A 76 -16.73 7.23 -1.17
CA ALA A 76 -18.14 7.36 -0.79
C ALA A 76 -18.38 8.42 0.29
N ALA A 77 -17.55 8.44 1.34
CA ALA A 77 -17.73 9.32 2.50
C ALA A 77 -17.12 10.72 2.31
N TRP A 78 -16.00 10.81 1.61
CA TRP A 78 -15.24 12.05 1.40
C TRP A 78 -14.74 12.19 -0.04
N PRO A 79 -15.61 12.40 -1.02
CA PRO A 79 -15.24 12.46 -2.43
C PRO A 79 -14.19 13.54 -2.75
N PHE A 80 -14.21 14.67 -2.04
CA PHE A 80 -13.17 15.71 -2.19
C PHE A 80 -11.79 15.25 -1.70
N VAL A 81 -11.73 14.54 -0.57
CA VAL A 81 -10.48 13.97 -0.04
C VAL A 81 -9.93 12.93 -1.00
N TYR A 82 -10.81 12.09 -1.54
CA TYR A 82 -10.44 11.12 -2.57
C TYR A 82 -9.83 11.82 -3.80
N ALA A 83 -10.51 12.83 -4.35
CA ALA A 83 -10.05 13.55 -5.53
C ALA A 83 -8.70 14.25 -5.30
N VAL A 84 -8.52 14.91 -4.15
CA VAL A 84 -7.25 15.57 -3.78
C VAL A 84 -6.12 14.55 -3.63
N SER A 85 -6.37 13.44 -2.92
CA SER A 85 -5.36 12.41 -2.67
C SER A 85 -4.91 11.76 -3.97
N PHE A 86 -5.84 11.34 -4.82
CA PHE A 86 -5.49 10.69 -6.08
C PHE A 86 -4.88 11.64 -7.11
N SER A 87 -5.23 12.91 -7.08
CA SER A 87 -4.58 13.92 -7.94
C SER A 87 -3.17 14.27 -7.43
N GLY A 88 -3.01 14.48 -6.12
CA GLY A 88 -1.74 14.88 -5.53
C GLY A 88 -0.71 13.75 -5.53
N PHE A 89 -1.15 12.54 -5.21
CA PHE A 89 -0.28 11.35 -5.16
C PHE A 89 -0.32 10.52 -6.45
N TYR A 90 -0.76 11.09 -7.57
CA TYR A 90 -0.96 10.35 -8.83
C TYR A 90 0.24 9.49 -9.24
N LEU A 91 1.44 10.07 -9.27
CA LEU A 91 2.66 9.34 -9.66
C LEU A 91 3.06 8.30 -8.60
N ALA A 92 2.87 8.59 -7.32
CA ALA A 92 3.11 7.63 -6.25
C ALA A 92 2.13 6.45 -6.34
N MET A 93 0.85 6.71 -6.61
CA MET A 93 -0.15 5.67 -6.85
C MET A 93 0.17 4.82 -8.07
N PHE A 94 0.60 5.44 -9.17
CA PHE A 94 1.04 4.72 -10.37
C PHE A 94 2.23 3.81 -10.07
N LEU A 95 3.21 4.28 -9.31
CA LEU A 95 4.36 3.50 -8.88
C LEU A 95 3.95 2.30 -8.01
N VAL A 96 3.06 2.52 -7.03
CA VAL A 96 2.52 1.46 -6.17
C VAL A 96 1.78 0.41 -6.99
N LEU A 97 0.87 0.82 -7.87
CA LEU A 97 0.10 -0.11 -8.69
C LEU A 97 1.01 -0.92 -9.61
N SER A 98 2.00 -0.29 -10.24
CA SER A 98 2.99 -0.96 -11.07
C SER A 98 3.80 -2.00 -10.28
N ALA A 99 4.20 -1.67 -9.05
CA ALA A 99 4.90 -2.59 -8.16
C ALA A 99 3.99 -3.74 -7.70
N LEU A 100 2.74 -3.46 -7.32
CA LEU A 100 1.79 -4.48 -6.87
C LEU A 100 1.48 -5.51 -7.96
N ILE A 101 1.47 -5.13 -9.23
CA ILE A 101 1.28 -6.06 -10.36
C ILE A 101 2.39 -7.12 -10.41
N LEU A 102 3.61 -6.80 -9.97
CA LEU A 102 4.71 -7.75 -9.96
C LEU A 102 4.50 -8.93 -9.00
N ARG A 103 3.70 -8.78 -7.93
CA ARG A 103 3.43 -9.84 -6.94
C ARG A 103 2.74 -11.06 -7.57
N PRO A 104 1.51 -10.96 -8.12
CA PRO A 104 0.80 -12.09 -8.71
C PRO A 104 1.54 -12.68 -9.91
N VAL A 105 2.20 -11.84 -10.70
CA VAL A 105 3.00 -12.29 -11.82
C VAL A 105 4.16 -13.14 -11.32
N SER A 106 4.86 -12.72 -10.26
CA SER A 106 5.97 -13.46 -9.66
C SER A 106 5.51 -14.81 -9.10
N PHE A 107 4.41 -14.86 -8.35
CA PHE A 107 3.85 -16.11 -7.82
C PHE A 107 3.60 -17.13 -8.92
N LYS A 108 3.05 -16.67 -10.05
CA LYS A 108 2.65 -17.55 -11.14
C LYS A 108 3.81 -17.97 -12.05
N TYR A 109 4.75 -17.06 -12.32
CA TYR A 109 5.77 -17.29 -13.35
C TYR A 109 7.11 -17.80 -12.82
N ARG A 110 7.43 -17.58 -11.53
CA ARG A 110 8.68 -18.03 -10.91
C ARG A 110 8.96 -19.52 -11.14
N SER A 111 7.95 -20.35 -10.94
CA SER A 111 8.07 -21.82 -11.02
C SER A 111 7.86 -22.39 -12.41
N LYS A 112 7.65 -21.56 -13.46
CA LYS A 112 7.44 -22.02 -14.83
C LYS A 112 8.70 -22.58 -15.50
N ARG A 113 9.87 -22.20 -15.02
CA ARG A 113 11.16 -22.70 -15.51
C ARG A 113 12.04 -23.17 -14.35
N PRO A 114 12.79 -24.26 -14.53
CA PRO A 114 13.74 -24.76 -13.54
C PRO A 114 15.03 -23.94 -13.46
N ASP A 115 15.26 -23.02 -14.42
CA ASP A 115 16.46 -22.20 -14.51
C ASP A 115 16.61 -21.28 -13.27
N PRO A 116 17.73 -21.36 -12.55
CA PRO A 116 18.00 -20.53 -11.37
C PRO A 116 18.01 -19.03 -11.68
N ALA A 117 18.52 -18.62 -12.85
CA ALA A 117 18.54 -17.21 -13.23
C ALA A 117 17.11 -16.67 -13.46
N TRP A 118 16.22 -17.49 -14.03
CA TRP A 118 14.82 -17.17 -14.18
C TRP A 118 14.13 -16.98 -12.83
N ARG A 119 14.33 -17.92 -11.89
CA ARG A 119 13.76 -17.86 -10.54
C ARG A 119 14.25 -16.64 -9.78
N SER A 120 15.55 -16.35 -9.84
CA SER A 120 16.13 -15.17 -9.20
C SER A 120 15.54 -13.85 -9.72
N ARG A 121 15.28 -13.73 -11.02
CA ARG A 121 14.63 -12.52 -11.57
C ARG A 121 13.24 -12.29 -11.00
N TRP A 122 12.45 -13.35 -10.83
CA TRP A 122 11.13 -13.28 -10.24
C TRP A 122 11.16 -13.05 -8.72
N ASP A 123 12.19 -13.54 -8.04
CA ASP A 123 12.43 -13.23 -6.61
C ASP A 123 12.66 -11.73 -6.41
N TRP A 124 13.47 -11.10 -7.26
CA TRP A 124 13.69 -9.66 -7.25
C TRP A 124 12.46 -8.86 -7.68
N ALA A 125 11.68 -9.35 -8.63
CA ALA A 125 10.42 -8.74 -9.01
C ALA A 125 9.42 -8.77 -7.83
N LEU A 126 9.36 -9.88 -7.10
CA LEU A 126 8.55 -10.00 -5.89
C LEU A 126 9.04 -9.07 -4.79
N PHE A 127 10.36 -8.94 -4.60
CA PHE A 127 10.94 -7.96 -3.69
C PHE A 127 10.48 -6.54 -4.00
N ILE A 128 10.56 -6.10 -5.26
CA ILE A 128 10.08 -4.78 -5.69
C ILE A 128 8.58 -4.64 -5.38
N GLY A 129 7.80 -5.69 -5.68
CA GLY A 129 6.36 -5.73 -5.41
C GLY A 129 5.96 -5.67 -3.93
N GLY A 130 6.87 -6.02 -3.02
CA GLY A 130 6.69 -5.89 -1.57
C GLY A 130 7.26 -4.59 -1.02
N PHE A 131 8.53 -4.32 -1.32
CA PHE A 131 9.28 -3.19 -0.76
C PHE A 131 8.73 -1.83 -1.19
N VAL A 132 8.47 -1.65 -2.50
CA VAL A 132 8.03 -0.35 -3.03
C VAL A 132 6.68 0.08 -2.48
N PRO A 133 5.62 -0.76 -2.47
CA PRO A 133 4.36 -0.37 -1.86
C PRO A 133 4.48 -0.07 -0.37
N ALA A 134 5.19 -0.90 0.40
CA ALA A 134 5.38 -0.70 1.83
C ALA A 134 6.05 0.65 2.14
N LEU A 135 7.10 1.00 1.39
CA LEU A 135 7.79 2.28 1.53
C LEU A 135 6.88 3.46 1.14
N VAL A 136 6.22 3.37 -0.02
CA VAL A 136 5.40 4.47 -0.56
C VAL A 136 4.17 4.72 0.30
N PHE A 137 3.53 3.68 0.85
CA PHE A 137 2.43 3.87 1.79
C PHE A 137 2.87 4.60 3.07
N GLY A 138 4.02 4.24 3.63
CA GLY A 138 4.58 4.96 4.78
C GLY A 138 4.94 6.42 4.45
N VAL A 139 5.53 6.67 3.28
CA VAL A 139 5.80 8.02 2.77
C VAL A 139 4.51 8.81 2.56
N ALA A 140 3.45 8.18 2.05
CA ALA A 140 2.15 8.83 1.87
C ALA A 140 1.55 9.25 3.21
N VAL A 141 1.59 8.38 4.23
CA VAL A 141 1.15 8.72 5.59
C VAL A 141 1.96 9.91 6.12
N GLY A 142 3.27 9.92 5.95
CA GLY A 142 4.13 11.04 6.34
C GLY A 142 3.75 12.36 5.69
N ASN A 143 3.45 12.35 4.40
CA ASN A 143 2.98 13.54 3.67
C ASN A 143 1.60 14.01 4.15
N VAL A 144 0.70 13.09 4.47
CA VAL A 144 -0.61 13.45 5.04
C VAL A 144 -0.45 14.11 6.41
N LEU A 145 0.44 13.59 7.26
CA LEU A 145 0.72 14.18 8.57
C LEU A 145 1.40 15.56 8.49
N GLN A 146 2.27 15.74 7.50
CA GLN A 146 2.98 17.02 7.27
C GLN A 146 2.08 18.07 6.62
N GLY A 147 1.03 17.63 5.93
CA GLY A 147 0.18 18.45 5.08
C GLY A 147 0.67 18.48 3.64
N ALA A 148 -0.13 17.96 2.72
CA ALA A 148 0.20 17.97 1.30
C ALA A 148 -0.10 19.36 0.70
N PRO A 149 0.80 19.93 -0.14
CA PRO A 149 0.60 21.24 -0.74
C PRO A 149 -0.43 21.13 -1.89
N PHE A 150 -1.66 21.48 -1.61
CA PHE A 150 -2.69 21.59 -2.62
C PHE A 150 -3.52 22.86 -2.43
N ARG A 151 -4.08 23.37 -3.51
CA ARG A 151 -4.95 24.54 -3.56
C ARG A 151 -6.32 24.15 -4.12
N LEU A 152 -7.37 24.69 -3.53
CA LEU A 152 -8.71 24.63 -4.09
C LEU A 152 -9.02 25.93 -4.83
N ASP A 153 -9.56 25.85 -6.03
CA ASP A 153 -10.09 27.00 -6.74
C ASP A 153 -11.51 27.35 -6.26
N SER A 154 -12.08 28.45 -6.81
CA SER A 154 -13.44 28.88 -6.49
C SER A 154 -14.51 27.84 -6.84
N ASN A 155 -14.22 26.89 -7.68
CA ASN A 155 -15.10 25.78 -8.10
C ASN A 155 -14.83 24.49 -7.32
N LEU A 156 -14.08 24.56 -6.22
CA LEU A 156 -13.66 23.42 -5.39
C LEU A 156 -12.82 22.37 -6.15
N ARG A 157 -12.16 22.75 -7.25
CA ARG A 157 -11.23 21.88 -7.94
C ARG A 157 -9.89 21.88 -7.20
N SER A 158 -9.35 20.70 -6.99
CA SER A 158 -8.06 20.52 -6.33
C SER A 158 -6.90 20.58 -7.33
N PHE A 159 -5.90 21.38 -7.02
CA PHE A 159 -4.65 21.46 -7.75
C PHE A 159 -3.50 21.14 -6.80
N TYR A 160 -2.72 20.14 -7.15
CA TYR A 160 -1.51 19.80 -6.40
C TYR A 160 -0.37 20.70 -6.85
N GLU A 161 0.25 21.41 -5.91
CA GLU A 161 1.33 22.36 -6.18
C GLU A 161 2.73 21.78 -5.90
N GLY A 162 2.79 20.51 -5.44
CA GLY A 162 4.03 19.83 -5.16
C GLY A 162 4.61 19.09 -6.37
N SER A 163 5.83 18.58 -6.21
CA SER A 163 6.47 17.67 -7.17
C SER A 163 6.51 16.25 -6.62
N LEU A 164 6.69 15.24 -7.51
CA LEU A 164 6.88 13.85 -7.09
C LEU A 164 8.07 13.71 -6.12
N LEU A 165 9.18 14.39 -6.42
CA LEU A 165 10.36 14.35 -5.56
C LEU A 165 10.12 15.05 -4.21
N GLY A 166 9.26 16.05 -4.17
CA GLY A 166 8.85 16.73 -2.94
C GLY A 166 8.11 15.82 -1.95
N LEU A 167 7.50 14.72 -2.43
CA LEU A 167 6.88 13.71 -1.57
C LEU A 167 7.91 12.95 -0.72
N PHE A 168 9.16 12.87 -1.17
CA PHE A 168 10.25 12.21 -0.45
C PHE A 168 10.99 13.17 0.49
N SER A 169 10.25 13.99 1.25
CA SER A 169 10.83 14.82 2.31
C SER A 169 11.52 13.96 3.37
N PRO A 170 12.53 14.47 4.10
CA PRO A 170 13.17 13.72 5.18
C PRO A 170 12.17 13.18 6.20
N PHE A 171 11.16 13.95 6.56
CA PHE A 171 10.09 13.53 7.47
C PHE A 171 9.26 12.38 6.88
N ALA A 172 8.84 12.49 5.61
CA ALA A 172 8.08 11.44 4.94
C ALA A 172 8.90 10.15 4.78
N LEU A 173 10.19 10.24 4.53
CA LEU A 173 11.09 9.08 4.53
C LEU A 173 11.23 8.46 5.91
N MET A 174 11.32 9.28 6.96
CA MET A 174 11.34 8.79 8.35
C MET A 174 10.05 8.05 8.73
N THR A 175 8.90 8.38 8.15
CA THR A 175 7.65 7.63 8.34
C THR A 175 7.55 6.43 7.39
N GLY A 176 8.19 6.49 6.23
CA GLY A 176 8.29 5.36 5.30
C GLY A 176 9.10 4.19 5.85
N LEU A 177 10.20 4.46 6.55
CA LEU A 177 11.04 3.44 7.18
C LEU A 177 10.32 2.64 8.29
N PRO A 178 9.62 3.27 9.25
CA PRO A 178 8.75 2.55 10.18
C PRO A 178 7.63 1.76 9.50
N GLY A 179 7.06 2.27 8.41
CA GLY A 179 6.10 1.51 7.58
C GLY A 179 6.70 0.20 7.09
N LEU A 180 7.92 0.24 6.54
CA LEU A 180 8.69 -0.95 6.19
C LEU A 180 9.00 -1.84 7.40
N ALA A 181 9.43 -1.25 8.51
CA ALA A 181 9.71 -2.00 9.73
C ALA A 181 8.45 -2.70 10.26
N MET A 182 7.29 -2.06 10.19
CA MET A 182 6.01 -2.66 10.58
C MET A 182 5.66 -3.89 9.73
N THR A 183 5.88 -3.85 8.42
CA THR A 183 5.67 -5.02 7.55
C THR A 183 6.62 -6.17 7.90
N VAL A 184 7.81 -5.86 8.39
CA VAL A 184 8.80 -6.85 8.82
C VAL A 184 8.49 -7.41 10.22
N THR A 185 8.02 -6.57 11.16
CA THR A 185 7.70 -7.01 12.53
C THR A 185 6.44 -7.87 12.63
N VAL A 186 5.53 -7.76 11.69
CA VAL A 186 4.36 -8.67 11.60
C VAL A 186 4.79 -10.11 11.25
N LEU A 187 6.04 -10.30 10.79
CA LEU A 187 6.64 -11.60 10.48
C LEU A 187 7.32 -12.29 11.68
N LEU A 188 7.59 -11.57 12.77
CA LEU A 188 8.26 -12.07 13.95
C LEU A 188 7.27 -12.44 15.06
#